data_9ffe2ec4d8d3ff61a53cc47305c9e299
#
_entry.id   9ffe2ec4d8d3ff61a53cc47305c9e299
#
_cell.length_a   1.000
_cell.length_b   1.000
_cell.length_c   1.000
_cell.angle_alpha   90.00
_cell.angle_beta   90.00
_cell.angle_gamma   90.00
#
_symmetry.space_group_name_H-M   'P 1'
#
loop_
_entity.id
_entity.type
_entity.pdbx_description
1 polymer ?
#
loop_
_entity_poly.entity_id
_entity_poly.type
_entity_poly.pdbx_seq_one_letter_code
_entity_poly.pdbx_strand_id
1 'polypeptide(L)'
;MTALLRYQAALLLRSNRWIFPLIAYGALIAVGAAGSTPLTEGLTWSAAMLVPVVAFLTRSMLIVEPDASRAVVAAAAGPAGGPVRAQLAALTAALGGGAVLGVIGAVFTLLTSEPAGIQPAGGVTDRVAATIHHPAIFLAGLATAVVCLFVGAAAGTLCNPPLLRHPGAAALATLAVVIVALAATVSPANAALRSAAPSNATAHWPSALSLGAAAALLAVTWTASALAAARRERSLA
;
A
#
# COMPACT_ATOMS: atom_id res chain seq x y z
N MET A 1 12.55 -18.29 4.97
CA MET A 1 11.73 -17.15 4.54
C MET A 1 10.51 -17.58 3.74
N THR A 2 10.62 -18.40 2.70
CA THR A 2 9.50 -18.85 1.86
C THR A 2 8.37 -19.53 2.63
N ALA A 3 8.70 -20.40 3.61
CA ALA A 3 7.72 -21.08 4.46
C ALA A 3 6.93 -20.08 5.33
N LEU A 4 7.58 -19.04 5.86
CA LEU A 4 6.97 -18.01 6.68
C LEU A 4 6.04 -17.13 5.86
N LEU A 5 6.43 -16.77 4.62
CA LEU A 5 5.57 -16.03 3.69
C LEU A 5 4.33 -16.83 3.29
N ARG A 6 4.48 -18.13 3.00
CA ARG A 6 3.36 -19.04 2.73
C ARG A 6 2.41 -19.15 3.92
N TYR A 7 2.95 -19.22 5.12
CA TYR A 7 2.18 -19.26 6.36
C TYR A 7 1.37 -17.97 6.54
N GLN A 8 2.00 -16.80 6.41
CA GLN A 8 1.33 -15.50 6.52
C GLN A 8 0.25 -15.31 5.44
N ALA A 9 0.53 -15.70 4.19
CA ALA A 9 -0.45 -15.65 3.12
C ALA A 9 -1.65 -16.59 3.39
N ALA A 10 -1.41 -17.80 3.89
CA ALA A 10 -2.46 -18.74 4.25
C ALA A 10 -3.32 -18.23 5.43
N LEU A 11 -2.70 -17.59 6.43
CA LEU A 11 -3.38 -16.96 7.55
C LEU A 11 -4.29 -15.81 7.07
N LEU A 12 -3.79 -14.97 6.17
CA LEU A 12 -4.59 -13.90 5.58
C LEU A 12 -5.81 -14.46 4.85
N LEU A 13 -5.61 -15.40 3.94
CA LEU A 13 -6.68 -15.99 3.15
C LEU A 13 -7.74 -16.67 4.02
N ARG A 14 -7.32 -17.37 5.09
CA ARG A 14 -8.25 -18.02 6.04
C ARG A 14 -8.99 -17.04 6.95
N SER A 15 -8.39 -15.89 7.28
CA SER A 15 -8.98 -14.93 8.24
C SER A 15 -10.09 -14.06 7.65
N ASN A 16 -10.35 -14.12 6.35
CA ASN A 16 -11.29 -13.26 5.62
C ASN A 16 -11.06 -11.74 5.81
N ARG A 17 -10.00 -11.33 6.52
CA ARG A 17 -9.71 -9.91 6.80
C ARG A 17 -9.22 -9.14 5.58
N TRP A 18 -8.76 -9.83 4.55
CA TRP A 18 -8.38 -9.24 3.26
C TRP A 18 -9.58 -8.78 2.42
N ILE A 19 -10.78 -9.32 2.69
CA ILE A 19 -12.00 -9.00 1.95
C ILE A 19 -12.37 -7.53 2.13
N PHE A 20 -12.27 -7.01 3.36
CA PHE A 20 -12.61 -5.61 3.62
C PHE A 20 -11.72 -4.61 2.86
N PRO A 21 -10.37 -4.68 2.90
CA PRO A 21 -9.50 -3.83 2.08
C PRO A 21 -9.77 -3.97 0.58
N LEU A 22 -10.05 -5.19 0.10
CA LEU A 22 -10.35 -5.43 -1.31
C LEU A 22 -11.65 -4.74 -1.75
N ILE A 23 -12.74 -4.92 -0.99
CA ILE A 23 -14.03 -4.28 -1.29
C ILE A 23 -13.91 -2.76 -1.18
N ALA A 24 -13.24 -2.26 -0.13
CA ALA A 24 -13.01 -0.83 0.05
C ALA A 24 -12.23 -0.23 -1.13
N TYR A 25 -11.18 -0.91 -1.58
CA TYR A 25 -10.42 -0.46 -2.75
C TYR A 25 -11.24 -0.47 -4.02
N GLY A 26 -11.97 -1.55 -4.28
CA GLY A 26 -12.87 -1.64 -5.43
C GLY A 26 -13.94 -0.55 -5.44
N ALA A 27 -14.55 -0.27 -4.29
CA ALA A 27 -15.54 0.81 -4.16
C ALA A 27 -14.92 2.19 -4.42
N LEU A 28 -13.72 2.46 -3.85
CA LEU A 28 -13.02 3.73 -4.03
C LEU A 28 -12.59 3.96 -5.48
N ILE A 29 -12.13 2.91 -6.17
CA ILE A 29 -11.80 3.00 -7.60
C ILE A 29 -13.06 3.21 -8.43
N ALA A 30 -14.15 2.50 -8.13
CA ALA A 30 -15.42 2.65 -8.84
C ALA A 30 -15.97 4.07 -8.75
N VAL A 31 -15.83 4.73 -7.60
CA VAL A 31 -16.19 6.15 -7.43
C VAL A 31 -15.34 7.06 -8.34
N GLY A 32 -14.03 6.81 -8.43
CA GLY A 32 -13.14 7.55 -9.32
C GLY A 32 -13.41 7.32 -10.81
N ALA A 33 -13.94 6.15 -11.16
CA ALA A 33 -14.27 5.78 -12.53
C ALA A 33 -15.68 6.22 -12.97
N ALA A 34 -16.49 6.78 -12.06
CA ALA A 34 -17.87 7.19 -12.35
C ALA A 34 -17.97 8.39 -13.33
N GLY A 35 -16.84 9.01 -13.70
CA GLY A 35 -16.75 10.04 -14.75
C GLY A 35 -15.84 9.59 -15.88
N SER A 36 -15.94 10.23 -17.05
CA SER A 36 -14.94 10.07 -18.13
C SER A 36 -13.64 10.79 -17.73
N THR A 37 -12.83 10.13 -16.88
CA THR A 37 -11.58 10.72 -16.41
C THR A 37 -10.41 10.34 -17.34
N PRO A 38 -9.49 11.26 -17.60
CA PRO A 38 -8.25 10.95 -18.31
C PRO A 38 -7.46 9.83 -17.62
N LEU A 39 -6.77 8.99 -18.38
CA LEU A 39 -5.98 7.87 -17.84
C LEU A 39 -5.00 8.31 -16.73
N THR A 40 -4.36 9.46 -16.90
CA THR A 40 -3.42 10.02 -15.92
C THR A 40 -4.10 10.33 -14.58
N GLU A 41 -5.28 10.93 -14.61
CA GLU A 41 -6.08 11.27 -13.42
C GLU A 41 -6.58 9.99 -12.74
N GLY A 42 -7.09 9.04 -13.51
CA GLY A 42 -7.54 7.75 -13.00
C GLY A 42 -6.41 6.95 -12.33
N LEU A 43 -5.20 6.93 -12.91
CA LEU A 43 -4.02 6.29 -12.31
C LEU A 43 -3.59 7.02 -11.02
N THR A 44 -3.62 8.34 -11.01
CA THR A 44 -3.31 9.14 -9.82
C THR A 44 -4.31 8.88 -8.70
N TRP A 45 -5.60 8.82 -9.04
CA TRP A 45 -6.67 8.49 -8.11
C TRP A 45 -6.49 7.09 -7.53
N SER A 46 -6.29 6.08 -8.37
CA SER A 46 -6.10 4.70 -7.92
C SER A 46 -4.88 4.54 -7.01
N ALA A 47 -3.78 5.25 -7.32
CA ALA A 47 -2.60 5.29 -6.48
C ALA A 47 -2.86 5.97 -5.13
N ALA A 48 -3.61 7.07 -5.09
CA ALA A 48 -3.97 7.76 -3.84
C ALA A 48 -4.83 6.86 -2.93
N MET A 49 -5.81 6.17 -3.52
CA MET A 49 -6.71 5.27 -2.77
C MET A 49 -6.00 4.00 -2.29
N LEU A 50 -4.85 3.66 -2.86
CA LEU A 50 -4.02 2.56 -2.38
C LEU A 50 -3.45 2.84 -0.97
N VAL A 51 -3.17 4.10 -0.62
CA VAL A 51 -2.59 4.47 0.69
C VAL A 51 -3.45 3.99 1.86
N PRO A 52 -4.73 4.36 2.00
CA PRO A 52 -5.58 3.90 3.10
C PRO A 52 -5.74 2.38 3.11
N VAL A 53 -5.90 1.78 1.94
CA VAL A 53 -6.14 0.34 1.80
C VAL A 53 -4.93 -0.46 2.26
N VAL A 54 -3.73 -0.08 1.83
CA VAL A 54 -2.48 -0.72 2.23
C VAL A 54 -2.19 -0.48 3.72
N ALA A 55 -2.49 0.70 4.25
CA ALA A 55 -2.34 0.96 5.68
C ALA A 55 -3.19 -0.01 6.53
N PHE A 56 -4.46 -0.19 6.16
CA PHE A 56 -5.35 -1.17 6.81
C PHE A 56 -4.91 -2.61 6.59
N LEU A 57 -4.46 -2.96 5.38
CA LEU A 57 -3.96 -4.30 5.06
C LEU A 57 -2.71 -4.62 5.90
N THR A 58 -1.74 -3.72 5.95
CA THR A 58 -0.51 -3.89 6.74
C THR A 58 -0.83 -4.06 8.22
N ARG A 59 -1.72 -3.22 8.75
CA ARG A 59 -2.19 -3.35 10.13
C ARG A 59 -2.87 -4.69 10.38
N SER A 60 -3.75 -5.12 9.48
CA SER A 60 -4.45 -6.40 9.60
C SER A 60 -3.49 -7.58 9.63
N MET A 61 -2.44 -7.55 8.78
CA MET A 61 -1.40 -8.57 8.74
C MET A 61 -0.61 -8.66 10.03
N LEU A 62 -0.27 -7.51 10.62
CA LEU A 62 0.51 -7.45 11.86
C LEU A 62 -0.29 -7.91 13.10
N ILE A 63 -1.63 -7.88 13.04
CA ILE A 63 -2.53 -8.25 14.16
C ILE A 63 -3.11 -9.66 13.98
N VAL A 64 -3.07 -10.23 12.77
CA VAL A 64 -3.70 -11.53 12.44
C VAL A 64 -3.11 -12.69 13.26
N GLU A 65 -1.84 -12.63 13.63
CA GLU A 65 -1.17 -13.73 14.32
C GLU A 65 -1.53 -13.73 15.82
N PRO A 66 -2.17 -14.80 16.35
CA PRO A 66 -2.42 -14.96 17.77
C PRO A 66 -1.11 -14.97 18.58
N ASP A 67 -1.13 -14.44 19.80
CA ASP A 67 0.06 -14.35 20.65
C ASP A 67 0.70 -15.73 20.91
N ALA A 68 -0.11 -16.79 21.01
CA ALA A 68 0.39 -18.16 21.20
C ALA A 68 1.19 -18.68 19.98
N SER A 69 0.71 -18.43 18.75
CA SER A 69 1.43 -18.82 17.53
C SER A 69 2.68 -17.98 17.31
N ARG A 70 2.65 -16.70 17.70
CA ARG A 70 3.81 -15.81 17.67
C ARG A 70 4.91 -16.29 18.60
N ALA A 71 4.57 -16.77 19.79
CA ALA A 71 5.52 -17.37 20.71
C ALA A 71 6.16 -18.65 20.15
N VAL A 72 5.38 -19.51 19.49
CA VAL A 72 5.90 -20.72 18.83
C VAL A 72 6.85 -20.39 17.68
N VAL A 73 6.48 -19.42 16.84
CA VAL A 73 7.32 -18.95 15.72
C VAL A 73 8.61 -18.30 16.24
N ALA A 74 8.52 -17.52 17.31
CA ALA A 74 9.68 -16.92 17.97
C ALA A 74 10.63 -18.00 18.54
N ALA A 75 10.09 -19.02 19.20
CA ALA A 75 10.86 -20.14 19.71
C ALA A 75 11.54 -20.96 18.60
N ALA A 76 10.84 -21.23 17.50
CA ALA A 76 11.35 -21.95 16.35
C ALA A 76 12.44 -21.18 15.56
N ALA A 77 12.33 -19.85 15.53
CA ALA A 77 13.28 -18.98 14.81
C ALA A 77 14.52 -18.60 15.64
N GLY A 78 14.56 -18.98 16.92
CA GLY A 78 15.63 -18.70 17.88
C GLY A 78 15.53 -17.31 18.52
N PRO A 79 16.15 -17.13 19.71
CA PRO A 79 15.95 -15.96 20.56
C PRO A 79 16.42 -14.63 19.96
N ALA A 80 17.33 -14.66 18.99
CA ALA A 80 17.95 -13.43 18.45
C ALA A 80 17.22 -12.81 17.25
N GLY A 81 16.14 -13.40 16.71
CA GLY A 81 15.57 -12.88 15.46
C GLY A 81 14.13 -13.29 15.15
N GLY A 82 13.47 -14.08 15.99
CA GLY A 82 12.12 -14.59 15.74
C GLY A 82 11.08 -13.50 15.48
N PRO A 83 10.88 -12.54 16.40
CA PRO A 83 9.86 -11.50 16.24
C PRO A 83 10.13 -10.57 15.07
N VAL A 84 11.41 -10.23 14.80
CA VAL A 84 11.80 -9.38 13.67
C VAL A 84 11.52 -10.08 12.34
N ARG A 85 11.81 -11.38 12.24
CA ARG A 85 11.56 -12.16 11.00
C ARG A 85 10.06 -12.33 10.75
N ALA A 86 9.26 -12.55 11.80
CA ALA A 86 7.80 -12.65 11.69
C ALA A 86 7.19 -11.32 11.21
N GLN A 87 7.61 -10.19 11.79
CA GLN A 87 7.17 -8.88 11.33
C GLN A 87 7.60 -8.56 9.90
N LEU A 88 8.83 -8.94 9.53
CA LEU A 88 9.30 -8.76 8.15
C LEU A 88 8.47 -9.60 7.17
N ALA A 89 8.12 -10.83 7.53
CA ALA A 89 7.28 -11.67 6.69
C ALA A 89 5.84 -11.10 6.55
N ALA A 90 5.26 -10.57 7.63
CA ALA A 90 3.96 -9.92 7.59
C ALA A 90 3.98 -8.65 6.73
N LEU A 91 5.03 -7.82 6.85
CA LEU A 91 5.20 -6.63 6.04
C LEU A 91 5.38 -6.98 4.56
N THR A 92 6.23 -7.96 4.23
CA THR A 92 6.44 -8.39 2.84
C THR A 92 5.16 -8.98 2.23
N ALA A 93 4.36 -9.71 3.00
CA ALA A 93 3.06 -10.20 2.56
C ALA A 93 2.06 -9.05 2.33
N ALA A 94 2.04 -8.03 3.20
CA ALA A 94 1.21 -6.84 3.04
C ALA A 94 1.62 -6.02 1.80
N LEU A 95 2.92 -5.83 1.57
CA LEU A 95 3.43 -5.15 0.38
C LEU A 95 3.10 -5.94 -0.89
N GLY A 96 3.23 -7.28 -0.87
CA GLY A 96 2.83 -8.13 -1.99
C GLY A 96 1.34 -8.01 -2.30
N GLY A 97 0.48 -8.09 -1.29
CA GLY A 97 -0.96 -7.90 -1.43
C GLY A 97 -1.32 -6.51 -1.95
N GLY A 98 -0.68 -5.47 -1.41
CA GLY A 98 -0.84 -4.09 -1.86
C GLY A 98 -0.37 -3.88 -3.30
N ALA A 99 0.73 -4.51 -3.70
CA ALA A 99 1.21 -4.45 -5.10
C ALA A 99 0.22 -5.11 -6.07
N VAL A 100 -0.36 -6.26 -5.69
CA VAL A 100 -1.42 -6.91 -6.48
C VAL A 100 -2.62 -5.99 -6.62
N LEU A 101 -3.07 -5.36 -5.52
CA LEU A 101 -4.18 -4.38 -5.57
C LEU A 101 -3.82 -3.19 -6.46
N GLY A 102 -2.61 -2.66 -6.38
CA GLY A 102 -2.12 -1.57 -7.23
C GLY A 102 -2.16 -1.93 -8.72
N VAL A 103 -1.73 -3.14 -9.07
CA VAL A 103 -1.81 -3.63 -10.46
C VAL A 103 -3.26 -3.79 -10.91
N ILE A 104 -4.13 -4.37 -10.06
CA ILE A 104 -5.57 -4.49 -10.36
C ILE A 104 -6.18 -3.11 -10.59
N GLY A 105 -5.87 -2.14 -9.72
CA GLY A 105 -6.35 -0.77 -9.86
C GLY A 105 -5.86 -0.10 -11.14
N ALA A 106 -4.59 -0.26 -11.48
CA ALA A 106 -4.02 0.28 -12.72
C ALA A 106 -4.66 -0.34 -13.97
N VAL A 107 -4.87 -1.67 -13.97
CA VAL A 107 -5.55 -2.37 -15.06
C VAL A 107 -7.01 -1.93 -15.18
N PHE A 108 -7.73 -1.85 -14.06
CA PHE A 108 -9.11 -1.37 -14.04
C PHE A 108 -9.20 0.06 -14.59
N THR A 109 -8.33 0.95 -14.15
CA THR A 109 -8.25 2.31 -14.66
C THR A 109 -7.98 2.34 -16.16
N LEU A 110 -7.05 1.52 -16.65
CA LEU A 110 -6.77 1.39 -18.06
C LEU A 110 -8.01 1.01 -18.89
N LEU A 111 -8.84 0.12 -18.35
CA LEU A 111 -10.04 -0.38 -19.03
C LEU A 111 -11.21 0.64 -18.97
N THR A 112 -11.23 1.53 -17.98
CA THR A 112 -12.36 2.45 -17.75
C THR A 112 -12.07 3.90 -18.15
N SER A 113 -10.80 4.35 -18.14
CA SER A 113 -10.42 5.73 -18.45
C SER A 113 -10.31 5.98 -19.94
N GLU A 114 -10.51 7.25 -20.32
CA GLU A 114 -10.30 7.70 -21.71
C GLU A 114 -8.82 8.02 -21.96
N PRO A 115 -8.26 7.64 -23.12
CA PRO A 115 -6.90 8.00 -23.49
C PRO A 115 -6.80 9.51 -23.68
N ALA A 116 -5.78 10.12 -23.06
CA ALA A 116 -5.56 11.56 -23.15
C ALA A 116 -5.29 12.00 -24.59
N GLY A 117 -6.09 12.96 -25.09
CA GLY A 117 -5.83 13.64 -26.37
C GLY A 117 -6.27 12.90 -27.63
N ILE A 118 -6.94 11.77 -27.52
CA ILE A 118 -7.49 11.01 -28.65
C ILE A 118 -9.02 11.11 -28.58
N GLN A 119 -9.70 11.22 -29.73
CA GLN A 119 -11.16 11.13 -29.78
C GLN A 119 -11.65 9.88 -29.05
N PRO A 120 -12.90 9.91 -28.49
CA PRO A 120 -13.39 8.83 -27.64
C PRO A 120 -13.10 7.48 -28.29
N ALA A 121 -12.24 6.71 -27.65
CA ALA A 121 -11.79 5.42 -28.18
C ALA A 121 -13.00 4.49 -28.31
N GLY A 122 -13.19 3.93 -29.47
CA GLY A 122 -14.36 3.14 -29.82
C GLY A 122 -14.51 1.83 -29.00
N GLY A 123 -13.46 1.36 -28.31
CA GLY A 123 -13.49 0.13 -27.55
C GLY A 123 -12.30 -0.09 -26.63
N VAL A 124 -12.33 -1.19 -25.87
CA VAL A 124 -11.23 -1.61 -24.96
C VAL A 124 -9.93 -1.85 -25.74
N THR A 125 -10.02 -2.37 -26.95
CA THR A 125 -8.88 -2.62 -27.85
C THR A 125 -8.12 -1.35 -28.17
N ASP A 126 -8.83 -0.25 -28.44
CA ASP A 126 -8.22 1.03 -28.79
C ASP A 126 -7.53 1.69 -27.60
N ARG A 127 -8.10 1.52 -26.41
CA ARG A 127 -7.52 1.99 -25.12
C ARG A 127 -6.22 1.26 -24.81
N VAL A 128 -6.21 -0.06 -24.95
CA VAL A 128 -5.02 -0.89 -24.79
C VAL A 128 -3.95 -0.53 -25.81
N ALA A 129 -4.33 -0.36 -27.09
CA ALA A 129 -3.41 0.05 -28.14
C ALA A 129 -2.79 1.43 -27.86
N ALA A 130 -3.60 2.42 -27.44
CA ALA A 130 -3.10 3.75 -27.06
C ALA A 130 -2.09 3.67 -25.89
N THR A 131 -2.31 2.80 -24.92
CA THR A 131 -1.37 2.61 -23.80
C THR A 131 -0.07 1.93 -24.24
N ILE A 132 -0.13 1.00 -25.18
CA ILE A 132 1.06 0.36 -25.75
C ILE A 132 1.91 1.39 -26.52
N HIS A 133 1.27 2.36 -27.17
CA HIS A 133 1.97 3.45 -27.87
C HIS A 133 2.56 4.49 -26.91
N HIS A 134 2.01 4.64 -25.70
CA HIS A 134 2.48 5.60 -24.68
C HIS A 134 2.75 4.93 -23.33
N PRO A 135 3.68 3.96 -23.24
CA PRO A 135 3.91 3.17 -22.02
C PRO A 135 4.43 4.03 -20.86
N ALA A 136 5.04 5.17 -21.15
CA ALA A 136 5.62 6.06 -20.14
C ALA A 136 4.58 6.57 -19.13
N ILE A 137 3.35 6.87 -19.57
CA ILE A 137 2.26 7.34 -18.70
C ILE A 137 1.85 6.23 -17.72
N PHE A 138 1.66 5.02 -18.23
CA PHE A 138 1.28 3.88 -17.41
C PHE A 138 2.36 3.52 -16.38
N LEU A 139 3.63 3.49 -16.81
CA LEU A 139 4.77 3.22 -15.93
C LEU A 139 4.95 4.31 -14.87
N ALA A 140 4.74 5.59 -15.21
CA ALA A 140 4.78 6.69 -14.23
C ALA A 140 3.66 6.54 -13.19
N GLY A 141 2.46 6.14 -13.61
CA GLY A 141 1.36 5.81 -12.70
C GLY A 141 1.68 4.66 -11.75
N LEU A 142 2.29 3.57 -12.27
CA LEU A 142 2.76 2.46 -11.45
C LEU A 142 3.85 2.88 -10.46
N ALA A 143 4.80 3.72 -10.88
CA ALA A 143 5.82 4.24 -10.00
C ALA A 143 5.22 5.10 -8.86
N THR A 144 4.20 5.91 -9.17
CA THR A 144 3.43 6.65 -8.16
C THR A 144 2.69 5.70 -7.20
N ALA A 145 2.09 4.63 -7.71
CA ALA A 145 1.46 3.60 -6.88
C ALA A 145 2.46 2.91 -5.94
N VAL A 146 3.72 2.70 -6.35
CA VAL A 146 4.78 2.16 -5.47
C VAL A 146 5.11 3.13 -4.33
N VAL A 147 5.19 4.44 -4.59
CA VAL A 147 5.39 5.44 -3.53
C VAL A 147 4.22 5.40 -2.55
N CYS A 148 2.99 5.39 -3.04
CA CYS A 148 1.78 5.30 -2.22
C CYS A 148 1.70 4.00 -1.41
N LEU A 149 2.13 2.87 -2.00
CA LEU A 149 2.25 1.58 -1.35
C LEU A 149 3.19 1.65 -0.12
N PHE A 150 4.37 2.24 -0.28
CA PHE A 150 5.34 2.36 0.82
C PHE A 150 4.84 3.29 1.92
N VAL A 151 4.23 4.42 1.56
CA VAL A 151 3.64 5.34 2.54
C VAL A 151 2.47 4.71 3.28
N GLY A 152 1.59 3.99 2.58
CA GLY A 152 0.49 3.25 3.20
C GLY A 152 0.99 2.17 4.17
N ALA A 153 1.99 1.38 3.76
CA ALA A 153 2.62 0.39 4.62
C ALA A 153 3.28 1.02 5.85
N ALA A 154 3.96 2.16 5.69
CA ALA A 154 4.55 2.91 6.79
C ALA A 154 3.50 3.40 7.79
N ALA A 155 2.38 3.93 7.31
CA ALA A 155 1.23 4.34 8.16
C ALA A 155 0.65 3.15 8.94
N GLY A 156 0.49 2.00 8.29
CA GLY A 156 0.01 0.77 8.92
C GLY A 156 0.95 0.22 9.98
N THR A 157 2.27 0.28 9.77
CA THR A 157 3.26 -0.15 10.76
C THR A 157 3.35 0.78 11.96
N LEU A 158 3.20 2.09 11.75
CA LEU A 158 3.25 3.10 12.81
C LEU A 158 2.08 2.96 13.80
N CYS A 159 0.88 2.66 13.29
CA CYS A 159 -0.35 2.58 14.09
C CYS A 159 -0.64 1.18 14.65
N ASN A 160 0.38 0.32 14.78
CA ASN A 160 0.25 -1.05 15.24
C ASN A 160 0.57 -1.18 16.75
N PRO A 161 0.00 -2.15 17.51
CA PRO A 161 0.55 -2.56 18.80
C PRO A 161 2.03 -2.95 18.66
N PRO A 162 2.96 -2.44 19.42
CA PRO A 162 2.84 -1.99 20.81
C PRO A 162 2.63 -0.49 21.02
N LEU A 163 2.56 0.32 19.97
CA LEU A 163 2.44 1.78 20.09
C LEU A 163 1.02 2.20 20.55
N LEU A 164 -0.03 1.56 19.99
CA LEU A 164 -1.43 1.86 20.29
C LEU A 164 -2.16 0.61 20.80
N ARG A 165 -2.50 0.57 22.10
CA ARG A 165 -3.11 -0.59 22.74
C ARG A 165 -4.59 -0.77 22.43
N HIS A 166 -5.33 0.32 22.21
CA HIS A 166 -6.76 0.27 21.97
C HIS A 166 -7.07 0.12 20.47
N PRO A 167 -7.81 -0.92 20.06
CA PRO A 167 -8.05 -1.19 18.63
C PRO A 167 -8.80 -0.07 17.91
N GLY A 168 -9.73 0.60 18.60
CA GLY A 168 -10.46 1.75 18.06
C GLY A 168 -9.57 2.98 17.88
N ALA A 169 -8.77 3.33 18.87
CA ALA A 169 -7.83 4.45 18.78
C ALA A 169 -6.79 4.23 17.68
N ALA A 170 -6.31 2.99 17.53
CA ALA A 170 -5.37 2.66 16.47
C ALA A 170 -5.98 2.74 15.07
N ALA A 171 -7.30 2.43 14.89
CA ALA A 171 -7.99 2.61 13.63
C ALA A 171 -8.12 4.09 13.27
N LEU A 172 -8.55 4.92 14.23
CA LEU A 172 -8.65 6.38 14.06
C LEU A 172 -7.28 7.00 13.78
N ALA A 173 -6.25 6.58 14.51
CA ALA A 173 -4.87 7.03 14.27
C ALA A 173 -4.37 6.66 12.87
N THR A 174 -4.67 5.44 12.39
CA THR A 174 -4.33 5.04 11.02
C THR A 174 -5.00 5.95 10.00
N LEU A 175 -6.30 6.22 10.19
CA LEU A 175 -7.05 7.11 9.31
C LEU A 175 -6.48 8.54 9.34
N ALA A 176 -6.18 9.07 10.53
CA ALA A 176 -5.57 10.39 10.68
C ALA A 176 -4.21 10.49 10.01
N VAL A 177 -3.33 9.49 10.21
CA VAL A 177 -2.01 9.43 9.56
C VAL A 177 -2.14 9.36 8.03
N VAL A 178 -3.09 8.58 7.51
CA VAL A 178 -3.36 8.49 6.07
C VAL A 178 -3.84 9.84 5.52
N ILE A 179 -4.76 10.52 6.20
CA ILE A 179 -5.24 11.85 5.79
C ILE A 179 -4.06 12.83 5.77
N VAL A 180 -3.26 12.85 6.82
CA VAL A 180 -2.07 13.72 6.88
C VAL A 180 -1.07 13.36 5.77
N ALA A 181 -0.83 12.07 5.51
CA ALA A 181 0.07 11.62 4.46
C ALA A 181 -0.39 12.05 3.06
N LEU A 182 -1.69 12.10 2.80
CA LEU A 182 -2.25 12.55 1.52
C LEU A 182 -2.34 14.08 1.44
N ALA A 183 -2.64 14.78 2.54
CA ALA A 183 -2.85 16.21 2.56
C ALA A 183 -1.57 17.04 2.73
N ALA A 184 -0.59 16.53 3.51
CA ALA A 184 0.62 17.28 3.81
C ALA A 184 1.52 17.44 2.57
N THR A 185 1.89 18.67 2.25
CA THR A 185 2.72 19.02 1.09
C THR A 185 4.13 18.42 1.17
N VAL A 186 4.62 18.15 2.38
CA VAL A 186 5.95 17.54 2.64
C VAL A 186 5.92 16.01 2.49
N SER A 187 4.73 15.41 2.42
CA SER A 187 4.59 13.96 2.28
C SER A 187 5.09 13.46 0.91
N PRO A 188 5.88 12.37 0.89
CA PRO A 188 6.34 11.79 -0.37
C PRO A 188 5.17 11.28 -1.23
N ALA A 189 4.06 10.84 -0.63
CA ALA A 189 2.86 10.45 -1.36
C ALA A 189 2.23 11.66 -2.07
N ASN A 190 2.03 12.78 -1.35
CA ASN A 190 1.48 14.00 -1.94
C ASN A 190 2.39 14.56 -3.04
N ALA A 191 3.71 14.56 -2.83
CA ALA A 191 4.67 14.98 -3.84
C ALA A 191 4.60 14.12 -5.11
N ALA A 192 4.51 12.80 -4.97
CA ALA A 192 4.36 11.88 -6.10
C ALA A 192 3.03 12.05 -6.83
N LEU A 193 1.93 12.21 -6.10
CA LEU A 193 0.60 12.45 -6.67
C LEU A 193 0.54 13.77 -7.44
N ARG A 194 1.13 14.84 -6.91
CA ARG A 194 1.21 16.14 -7.60
C ARG A 194 2.07 16.08 -8.86
N SER A 195 3.16 15.33 -8.84
CA SER A 195 4.00 15.17 -10.03
C SER A 195 3.29 14.35 -11.11
N ALA A 196 2.43 13.41 -10.72
CA ALA A 196 1.65 12.59 -11.64
C ALA A 196 0.38 13.30 -12.15
N ALA A 197 -0.12 14.33 -11.45
CA ALA A 197 -1.29 15.10 -11.84
C ALA A 197 -0.97 15.91 -13.12
N PRO A 198 -1.68 15.67 -14.23
CA PRO A 198 -1.27 16.23 -15.50
C PRO A 198 -1.74 17.68 -15.65
N SER A 199 -0.83 18.55 -16.02
CA SER A 199 -1.18 19.80 -16.69
C SER A 199 -1.16 19.67 -18.21
N ASN A 200 -0.41 18.72 -18.76
CA ASN A 200 -0.26 18.52 -20.21
C ASN A 200 0.12 17.05 -20.45
N ALA A 201 -0.50 16.33 -21.29
CA ALA A 201 -0.34 14.94 -21.74
C ALA A 201 1.08 14.29 -21.69
N THR A 202 1.97 14.79 -20.85
CA THR A 202 3.35 14.31 -20.67
C THR A 202 3.45 13.46 -19.42
N ALA A 203 4.15 12.33 -19.55
CA ALA A 203 4.41 11.44 -18.41
C ALA A 203 5.41 12.10 -17.45
N HIS A 204 4.92 12.47 -16.26
CA HIS A 204 5.80 12.94 -15.20
C HIS A 204 6.07 11.82 -14.22
N TRP A 205 7.34 11.42 -14.13
CA TRP A 205 7.80 10.42 -13.18
C TRP A 205 7.84 10.99 -11.77
N PRO A 206 7.46 10.22 -10.73
CA PRO A 206 7.70 10.62 -9.37
C PRO A 206 9.20 10.83 -9.18
N SER A 207 9.58 11.86 -8.46
CA SER A 207 11.00 12.16 -8.22
C SER A 207 11.68 11.01 -7.48
N ALA A 208 12.93 10.73 -7.80
CA ALA A 208 13.73 9.75 -7.06
C ALA A 208 13.78 10.07 -5.55
N LEU A 209 13.66 11.33 -5.20
CA LEU A 209 13.58 11.80 -3.83
C LEU A 209 12.29 11.36 -3.14
N SER A 210 11.12 11.40 -3.81
CA SER A 210 9.87 10.91 -3.23
C SER A 210 9.88 9.39 -3.03
N LEU A 211 10.46 8.63 -3.96
CA LEU A 211 10.68 7.19 -3.82
C LEU A 211 11.61 6.85 -2.66
N GLY A 212 12.76 7.52 -2.60
CA GLY A 212 13.74 7.35 -1.51
C GLY A 212 13.17 7.73 -0.15
N ALA A 213 12.42 8.84 -0.07
CA ALA A 213 11.77 9.28 1.16
C ALA A 213 10.67 8.30 1.63
N ALA A 214 9.86 7.75 0.71
CA ALA A 214 8.85 6.76 1.05
C ALA A 214 9.48 5.46 1.56
N ALA A 215 10.54 4.96 0.91
CA ALA A 215 11.30 3.79 1.34
C ALA A 215 11.97 4.01 2.71
N ALA A 216 12.59 5.17 2.92
CA ALA A 216 13.18 5.53 4.20
C ALA A 216 12.13 5.63 5.32
N LEU A 217 10.97 6.23 5.04
CA LEU A 217 9.85 6.31 5.98
C LEU A 217 9.38 4.91 6.38
N LEU A 218 9.21 4.00 5.42
CA LEU A 218 8.83 2.62 5.69
C LEU A 218 9.90 1.90 6.54
N ALA A 219 11.18 2.05 6.21
CA ALA A 219 12.28 1.44 6.95
C ALA A 219 12.32 1.96 8.40
N VAL A 220 12.18 3.27 8.61
CA VAL A 220 12.18 3.88 9.96
C VAL A 220 10.96 3.42 10.78
N THR A 221 9.77 3.45 10.22
CA THR A 221 8.56 3.03 10.94
C THR A 221 8.57 1.54 11.26
N TRP A 222 9.04 0.71 10.34
CA TRP A 222 9.19 -0.72 10.57
C TRP A 222 10.24 -1.03 11.65
N THR A 223 11.43 -0.42 11.59
CA THR A 223 12.48 -0.61 12.60
C THR A 223 12.03 -0.13 13.97
N ALA A 224 11.35 1.02 14.05
CA ALA A 224 10.78 1.52 15.31
C ALA A 224 9.76 0.54 15.91
N SER A 225 8.87 -0.02 15.08
CA SER A 225 7.87 -0.99 15.52
C SER A 225 8.51 -2.32 15.96
N ALA A 226 9.53 -2.80 15.25
CA ALA A 226 10.27 -4.01 15.56
C ALA A 226 11.07 -3.87 16.89
N LEU A 227 11.72 -2.73 17.09
CA LEU A 227 12.43 -2.43 18.34
C LEU A 227 11.48 -2.31 19.53
N ALA A 228 10.32 -1.68 19.35
CA ALA A 228 9.30 -1.57 20.39
C ALA A 228 8.74 -2.95 20.79
N ALA A 229 8.52 -3.86 19.82
CA ALA A 229 8.11 -5.23 20.07
C ALA A 229 9.18 -6.01 20.85
N ALA A 230 10.44 -5.93 20.42
CA ALA A 230 11.56 -6.63 21.08
C ALA A 230 11.83 -6.14 22.53
N ARG A 231 11.61 -4.84 22.81
CA ARG A 231 11.72 -4.32 24.19
C ARG A 231 10.63 -4.88 25.11
N ARG A 232 9.44 -5.05 24.59
CA ARG A 232 8.29 -5.56 25.35
C ARG A 232 8.46 -7.01 25.76
N GLU A 233 9.00 -7.86 24.88
CA GLU A 233 9.29 -9.26 25.20
C GLU A 233 10.31 -9.38 26.32
N ARG A 234 11.36 -8.54 26.32
CA ARG A 234 12.36 -8.51 27.39
C ARG A 234 11.81 -8.06 28.74
N SER A 235 10.74 -7.25 28.77
CA SER A 235 10.13 -6.82 30.02
C SER A 235 9.17 -7.82 30.63
N LEU A 236 8.84 -8.90 29.90
CA LEU A 236 7.94 -9.98 30.34
C LEU A 236 8.70 -11.26 30.70
N ALA A 237 9.98 -11.34 30.33
CA ALA A 237 10.89 -12.43 30.71
C ALA A 237 11.64 -12.11 31.98
#